data_48fe54ab5c3b213d3d7a6983c6bea783
#
_entry.id   48fe54ab5c3b213d3d7a6983c6bea783
#
_cell.length_a   1.000
_cell.length_b   1.000
_cell.length_c   1.000
_cell.angle_alpha   90.00
_cell.angle_beta   90.00
_cell.angle_gamma   90.00
#
_symmetry.space_group_name_H-M   'P 1'
#
loop_
_entity.id
_entity.type
_entity.pdbx_description
1 polymer ?
#
loop_
_entity_poly.entity_id
_entity_poly.type
_entity_poly.pdbx_seq_one_letter_code
_entity_poly.pdbx_strand_id
1 'polypeptide(L)'
;MRLTVDFASDRSGRAELAWGQRAIWEAIHGVGPDDAHYFNVPRVLAVPRAGDPRRPEAVAAALAEVMGRHDGLRSLVRLGADGPYQEVAAAGTLPIEVVEAARGDADAAAADLVARLAGRSFGDGEQPLRAGFVVSDGAATHVALAISHVVADWRAADVVVRDLRMLLLRGAIARPPSSQLLDLVREEKAASARSDRAIAQWEALLRTVPSGMFPKAVGAGSTPRYARAVLSSPRLNHAAHVLARRTGVSTATVLLVAVTMLLRELTGHEVCAITPIVHNRFDDRTRDLVTSLNQLGLFTLGSCGSLGETLVSEYPAVLASYRRARFDTRAFDAMIDRVSADRGVSVFPSCCFNDLRPGEDPGGAGSGDGESELEWLPGTDQRSCYFCLALMRWKGTLGVELSADTTRLPEGEMAALLHRLESFVVGAAQSPS
;
A
#
# COMPACT_ATOMS: atom_id res chain seq x y z
N MET A 1 -0.80 17.34 -29.39
CA MET A 1 0.21 16.43 -30.00
C MET A 1 -0.13 15.00 -29.58
N ARG A 2 -0.13 14.01 -30.48
CA ARG A 2 -0.27 12.59 -30.08
C ARG A 2 1.13 12.04 -29.90
N LEU A 3 1.50 11.72 -28.68
CA LEU A 3 2.76 11.08 -28.33
C LEU A 3 2.49 9.64 -27.88
N THR A 4 3.32 8.71 -28.31
CA THR A 4 3.25 7.31 -27.92
C THR A 4 4.58 6.84 -27.37
N VAL A 5 4.53 5.83 -26.50
CA VAL A 5 5.70 5.09 -25.99
C VAL A 5 5.63 3.69 -26.58
N ASP A 6 6.54 3.38 -27.49
CA ASP A 6 6.71 2.03 -28.04
C ASP A 6 7.72 1.27 -27.20
N PHE A 7 7.31 0.19 -26.55
CA PHE A 7 8.16 -0.63 -25.70
C PHE A 7 8.40 -2.02 -26.30
N ALA A 8 9.55 -2.59 -26.00
CA ALA A 8 9.91 -3.95 -26.38
C ALA A 8 10.74 -4.62 -25.27
N SER A 9 10.72 -5.95 -25.24
CA SER A 9 11.50 -6.78 -24.31
C SER A 9 11.65 -8.20 -24.88
N ASP A 10 12.76 -8.84 -24.54
CA ASP A 10 13.00 -10.27 -24.87
C ASP A 10 12.17 -11.21 -23.97
N ARG A 11 11.50 -10.69 -22.96
CA ARG A 11 10.69 -11.46 -22.01
C ARG A 11 9.21 -11.29 -22.32
N SER A 12 8.55 -12.43 -22.47
CA SER A 12 7.09 -12.52 -22.63
C SER A 12 6.60 -13.87 -22.13
N GLY A 13 5.30 -14.01 -21.95
CA GLY A 13 4.72 -15.29 -21.58
C GLY A 13 3.37 -15.16 -20.88
N ARG A 14 2.76 -16.32 -20.60
CA ARG A 14 1.49 -16.44 -19.91
C ARG A 14 1.70 -17.17 -18.58
N ALA A 15 1.03 -16.72 -17.54
CA ALA A 15 1.04 -17.32 -16.21
C ALA A 15 -0.26 -17.05 -15.46
N GLU A 16 -0.48 -17.78 -14.37
CA GLU A 16 -1.47 -17.41 -13.35
C GLU A 16 -1.06 -16.07 -12.71
N LEU A 17 -1.98 -15.42 -12.00
CA LEU A 17 -1.61 -14.27 -11.17
C LEU A 17 -0.73 -14.73 -10.00
N ALA A 18 0.28 -13.93 -9.66
CA ALA A 18 1.00 -14.09 -8.40
C ALA A 18 0.04 -13.91 -7.21
N TRP A 19 0.37 -14.47 -6.06
CA TRP A 19 -0.52 -14.47 -4.89
C TRP A 19 -0.97 -13.06 -4.48
N GLY A 20 -0.06 -12.09 -4.40
CA GLY A 20 -0.40 -10.70 -4.11
C GLY A 20 -1.22 -10.04 -5.22
N GLN A 21 -0.94 -10.35 -6.49
CA GLN A 21 -1.76 -9.84 -7.61
C GLN A 21 -3.20 -10.34 -7.51
N ARG A 22 -3.39 -11.64 -7.19
CA ARG A 22 -4.71 -12.24 -7.05
C ARG A 22 -5.49 -11.60 -5.92
N ALA A 23 -4.88 -11.39 -4.75
CA ALA A 23 -5.52 -10.72 -3.62
C ALA A 23 -6.04 -9.30 -4.00
N ILE A 24 -5.25 -8.54 -4.75
CA ILE A 24 -5.66 -7.22 -5.22
C ILE A 24 -6.71 -7.32 -6.33
N TRP A 25 -6.58 -8.28 -7.24
CA TRP A 25 -7.56 -8.49 -8.30
C TRP A 25 -8.95 -8.82 -7.71
N GLU A 26 -9.02 -9.69 -6.72
CA GLU A 26 -10.26 -10.03 -6.01
C GLU A 26 -10.84 -8.84 -5.24
N ALA A 27 -9.99 -8.05 -4.57
CA ALA A 27 -10.42 -6.84 -3.88
C ALA A 27 -11.03 -5.79 -4.85
N ILE A 28 -10.42 -5.60 -6.03
CA ILE A 28 -10.93 -4.70 -7.07
C ILE A 28 -12.29 -5.18 -7.58
N HIS A 29 -12.45 -6.47 -7.84
CA HIS A 29 -13.71 -7.03 -8.34
C HIS A 29 -14.81 -7.02 -7.27
N GLY A 30 -14.45 -7.04 -6.00
CA GLY A 30 -15.38 -6.95 -4.88
C GLY A 30 -16.04 -5.58 -4.69
N VAL A 31 -15.43 -4.48 -5.18
CA VAL A 31 -15.99 -3.12 -5.05
C VAL A 31 -16.83 -2.68 -6.25
N GLY A 32 -16.81 -3.43 -7.33
CA GLY A 32 -17.51 -3.09 -8.58
C GLY A 32 -16.73 -2.13 -9.50
N PRO A 33 -17.18 -2.01 -10.76
CA PRO A 33 -16.41 -1.32 -11.81
C PRO A 33 -16.29 0.19 -11.58
N ASP A 34 -17.29 0.83 -10.99
CA ASP A 34 -17.30 2.29 -10.80
C ASP A 34 -16.30 2.72 -9.73
N ASP A 35 -16.06 1.89 -8.72
CA ASP A 35 -15.20 2.17 -7.58
C ASP A 35 -13.80 1.54 -7.69
N ALA A 36 -13.56 0.69 -8.68
CA ALA A 36 -12.28 0.01 -8.90
C ALA A 36 -11.09 0.98 -9.07
N HIS A 37 -11.36 2.22 -9.49
CA HIS A 37 -10.35 3.27 -9.62
C HIS A 37 -9.68 3.67 -8.29
N TYR A 38 -10.30 3.42 -7.13
CA TYR A 38 -9.70 3.65 -5.80
C TYR A 38 -8.42 2.83 -5.58
N PHE A 39 -8.28 1.74 -6.29
CA PHE A 39 -7.08 0.91 -6.23
C PHE A 39 -5.97 1.37 -7.17
N ASN A 40 -6.19 2.38 -8.00
CA ASN A 40 -5.13 2.87 -8.87
C ASN A 40 -4.02 3.54 -8.06
N VAL A 41 -2.78 3.28 -8.46
CA VAL A 41 -1.59 3.82 -7.80
C VAL A 41 -1.07 5.03 -8.57
N PRO A 42 -1.40 6.27 -8.12
CA PRO A 42 -0.92 7.48 -8.76
C PRO A 42 0.53 7.79 -8.39
N ARG A 43 1.30 8.32 -9.35
CA ARG A 43 2.64 8.89 -9.12
C ARG A 43 2.87 10.10 -10.00
N VAL A 44 3.54 11.10 -9.46
CA VAL A 44 4.06 12.24 -10.22
C VAL A 44 5.58 12.31 -10.04
N LEU A 45 6.28 12.45 -11.13
CA LEU A 45 7.72 12.68 -11.15
C LEU A 45 8.00 14.04 -11.78
N ALA A 46 8.55 14.98 -11.02
CA ALA A 46 9.15 16.16 -11.61
C ALA A 46 10.40 15.75 -12.41
N VAL A 47 10.43 16.10 -13.69
CA VAL A 47 11.55 15.77 -14.60
C VAL A 47 12.82 16.46 -14.09
N PRO A 48 13.93 15.73 -13.86
CA PRO A 48 15.16 16.31 -13.36
C PRO A 48 15.71 17.39 -14.28
N ARG A 49 16.10 18.53 -13.72
CA ARG A 49 16.67 19.69 -14.42
C ARG A 49 18.21 19.57 -14.56
N ALA A 50 18.72 18.41 -14.92
CA ALA A 50 20.14 18.20 -15.15
C ALA A 50 20.45 18.31 -16.65
N GLY A 51 21.24 19.31 -17.05
CA GLY A 51 21.59 19.59 -18.46
C GLY A 51 20.46 20.30 -19.22
N ASP A 52 20.39 20.02 -20.53
CA ASP A 52 19.38 20.63 -21.40
C ASP A 52 17.95 20.23 -21.05
N PRO A 53 16.97 21.11 -21.31
CA PRO A 53 15.55 20.80 -21.13
C PRO A 53 15.17 19.52 -21.87
N ARG A 54 14.51 18.58 -21.19
CA ARG A 54 14.13 17.29 -21.77
C ARG A 54 12.93 17.46 -22.68
N ARG A 55 13.08 17.13 -23.96
CA ARG A 55 11.94 17.05 -24.87
C ARG A 55 11.01 15.90 -24.49
N PRO A 56 9.71 16.01 -24.73
CA PRO A 56 8.74 14.95 -24.44
C PRO A 56 9.13 13.58 -25.02
N GLU A 57 9.74 13.56 -26.22
CA GLU A 57 10.18 12.34 -26.90
C GLU A 57 11.32 11.64 -26.13
N ALA A 58 12.23 12.38 -25.53
CA ALA A 58 13.30 11.82 -24.71
C ALA A 58 12.74 11.21 -23.39
N VAL A 59 11.72 11.82 -22.82
CA VAL A 59 11.02 11.27 -21.66
C VAL A 59 10.22 10.01 -22.04
N ALA A 60 9.59 10.01 -23.22
CA ALA A 60 8.89 8.84 -23.76
C ALA A 60 9.86 7.66 -23.98
N ALA A 61 11.04 7.90 -24.53
CA ALA A 61 12.07 6.87 -24.70
C ALA A 61 12.53 6.28 -23.36
N ALA A 62 12.74 7.12 -22.33
CA ALA A 62 13.07 6.64 -20.98
C ALA A 62 11.95 5.81 -20.37
N LEU A 63 10.68 6.20 -20.56
CA LEU A 63 9.53 5.42 -20.11
C LEU A 63 9.42 4.08 -20.85
N ALA A 64 9.70 4.05 -22.15
CA ALA A 64 9.76 2.81 -22.95
C ALA A 64 10.77 1.82 -22.38
N GLU A 65 11.95 2.31 -21.98
CA GLU A 65 12.98 1.47 -21.36
C GLU A 65 12.52 0.93 -19.99
N VAL A 66 11.86 1.74 -19.15
CA VAL A 66 11.27 1.28 -17.89
C VAL A 66 10.22 0.20 -18.14
N MET A 67 9.35 0.38 -19.14
CA MET A 67 8.35 -0.63 -19.50
C MET A 67 8.99 -1.91 -20.02
N GLY A 68 9.99 -1.82 -20.87
CA GLY A 68 10.76 -2.97 -21.36
C GLY A 68 11.45 -3.75 -20.23
N ARG A 69 11.92 -3.01 -19.22
CA ARG A 69 12.68 -3.53 -18.08
C ARG A 69 11.83 -4.36 -17.11
N HIS A 70 10.54 -4.04 -16.92
CA HIS A 70 9.69 -4.61 -15.90
C HIS A 70 8.51 -5.38 -16.50
N ASP A 71 8.48 -6.71 -16.29
CA ASP A 71 7.38 -7.59 -16.76
C ASP A 71 6.00 -7.10 -16.29
N GLY A 72 5.89 -6.62 -15.06
CA GLY A 72 4.62 -6.15 -14.48
C GLY A 72 3.97 -5.01 -15.27
N LEU A 73 4.76 -4.05 -15.80
CA LEU A 73 4.22 -2.94 -16.58
C LEU A 73 3.72 -3.33 -17.99
N ARG A 74 4.00 -4.56 -18.41
CA ARG A 74 3.59 -5.14 -19.70
C ARG A 74 2.62 -6.30 -19.53
N SER A 75 2.14 -6.52 -18.28
CA SER A 75 1.29 -7.64 -17.90
C SER A 75 -0.18 -7.28 -18.04
N LEU A 76 -0.85 -7.85 -19.02
CA LEU A 76 -2.29 -7.74 -19.25
C LEU A 76 -3.01 -8.82 -18.47
N VAL A 77 -3.89 -8.44 -17.55
CA VAL A 77 -4.74 -9.39 -16.83
C VAL A 77 -5.96 -9.72 -17.68
N ARG A 78 -6.27 -10.99 -17.78
CA ARG A 78 -7.41 -11.50 -18.54
C ARG A 78 -8.18 -12.55 -17.75
N LEU A 79 -9.47 -12.67 -18.02
CA LEU A 79 -10.31 -13.70 -17.45
C LEU A 79 -10.39 -14.89 -18.42
N GLY A 80 -10.00 -16.07 -17.94
CA GLY A 80 -10.12 -17.36 -18.64
C GLY A 80 -11.13 -18.27 -17.98
N ALA A 81 -11.32 -19.47 -18.54
CA ALA A 81 -12.24 -20.47 -18.00
C ALA A 81 -11.88 -20.91 -16.57
N ASP A 82 -10.59 -20.96 -16.25
CA ASP A 82 -10.08 -21.38 -14.94
C ASP A 82 -9.80 -20.19 -13.99
N GLY A 83 -10.28 -19.00 -14.34
CA GLY A 83 -10.10 -17.75 -13.59
C GLY A 83 -9.08 -16.79 -14.22
N PRO A 84 -8.70 -15.73 -13.48
CA PRO A 84 -7.79 -14.72 -14.00
C PRO A 84 -6.39 -15.26 -14.24
N TYR A 85 -5.80 -14.82 -15.33
CA TYR A 85 -4.41 -15.07 -15.70
C TYR A 85 -3.78 -13.81 -16.27
N GLN A 86 -2.48 -13.82 -16.48
CA GLN A 86 -1.75 -12.69 -17.04
C GLN A 86 -0.96 -13.08 -18.30
N GLU A 87 -0.88 -12.13 -19.22
CA GLU A 87 -0.06 -12.19 -20.42
C GLU A 87 0.95 -11.06 -20.40
N VAL A 88 2.24 -11.39 -20.28
CA VAL A 88 3.33 -10.42 -20.37
C VAL A 88 3.67 -10.23 -21.85
N ALA A 89 3.42 -9.05 -22.38
CA ALA A 89 3.65 -8.74 -23.78
C ALA A 89 5.15 -8.53 -24.07
N ALA A 90 5.63 -9.02 -25.21
CA ALA A 90 6.98 -8.75 -25.70
C ALA A 90 7.14 -7.31 -26.22
N ALA A 91 6.10 -6.73 -26.78
CA ALA A 91 6.10 -5.37 -27.31
C ALA A 91 4.69 -4.78 -27.26
N GLY A 92 4.59 -3.48 -27.36
CA GLY A 92 3.32 -2.77 -27.42
C GLY A 92 3.52 -1.25 -27.45
N THR A 93 2.40 -0.55 -27.47
CA THR A 93 2.37 0.92 -27.54
C THR A 93 1.51 1.48 -26.41
N LEU A 94 1.99 2.49 -25.72
CA LEU A 94 1.27 3.23 -24.68
C LEU A 94 1.00 4.67 -25.19
N PRO A 95 -0.27 5.11 -25.30
CA PRO A 95 -0.59 6.49 -25.62
C PRO A 95 -0.26 7.40 -24.43
N ILE A 96 0.29 8.60 -24.72
CA ILE A 96 0.66 9.61 -23.73
C ILE A 96 -0.27 10.81 -23.88
N GLU A 97 -0.89 11.22 -22.78
CA GLU A 97 -1.61 12.48 -22.69
C GLU A 97 -0.60 13.62 -22.49
N VAL A 98 -0.62 14.65 -23.36
CA VAL A 98 0.27 15.82 -23.23
C VAL A 98 -0.56 17.02 -22.84
N VAL A 99 -0.17 17.68 -21.75
CA VAL A 99 -0.80 18.89 -21.23
C VAL A 99 0.22 20.03 -21.30
N GLU A 100 -0.11 21.08 -22.04
CA GLU A 100 0.67 22.33 -22.04
C GLU A 100 0.27 23.17 -20.83
N ALA A 101 1.25 23.65 -20.08
CA ALA A 101 1.05 24.53 -18.93
C ALA A 101 2.13 25.60 -18.84
N ALA A 102 1.81 26.76 -18.31
CA ALA A 102 2.84 27.73 -17.95
C ALA A 102 3.75 27.13 -16.85
N ARG A 103 5.01 27.54 -16.83
CA ARG A 103 6.00 26.96 -15.90
C ARG A 103 5.61 27.12 -14.43
N GLY A 104 4.91 28.20 -14.08
CA GLY A 104 4.40 28.45 -12.72
C GLY A 104 3.22 27.54 -12.33
N ASP A 105 2.49 26.99 -13.31
CA ASP A 105 1.30 26.18 -13.11
C ASP A 105 1.59 24.68 -13.29
N ALA A 106 2.83 24.31 -13.57
CA ALA A 106 3.20 22.93 -13.95
C ALA A 106 2.91 21.92 -12.84
N ASP A 107 3.11 22.28 -11.57
CA ASP A 107 2.83 21.38 -10.41
C ASP A 107 1.31 21.13 -10.29
N ALA A 108 0.48 22.18 -10.41
CA ALA A 108 -0.97 22.03 -10.38
C ALA A 108 -1.49 21.23 -11.58
N ALA A 109 -0.98 21.50 -12.79
CA ALA A 109 -1.33 20.74 -13.98
C ALA A 109 -0.95 19.25 -13.86
N ALA A 110 0.18 18.94 -13.20
CA ALA A 110 0.59 17.56 -12.95
C ALA A 110 -0.30 16.86 -11.94
N ALA A 111 -0.74 17.56 -10.89
CA ALA A 111 -1.68 17.05 -9.91
C ALA A 111 -3.06 16.75 -10.56
N ASP A 112 -3.57 17.66 -11.38
CA ASP A 112 -4.83 17.46 -12.11
C ASP A 112 -4.72 16.31 -13.12
N LEU A 113 -3.60 16.23 -13.84
CA LEU A 113 -3.37 15.17 -14.82
C LEU A 113 -3.34 13.79 -14.17
N VAL A 114 -2.59 13.62 -13.08
CA VAL A 114 -2.53 12.33 -12.38
C VAL A 114 -3.87 11.95 -11.78
N ALA A 115 -4.64 12.91 -11.25
CA ALA A 115 -5.99 12.68 -10.73
C ALA A 115 -6.93 12.16 -11.83
N ARG A 116 -6.91 12.76 -13.04
CA ARG A 116 -7.70 12.27 -14.19
C ARG A 116 -7.28 10.88 -14.64
N LEU A 117 -5.96 10.61 -14.75
CA LEU A 117 -5.46 9.30 -15.16
C LEU A 117 -5.82 8.19 -14.17
N ALA A 118 -5.77 8.49 -12.87
CA ALA A 118 -6.09 7.56 -11.79
C ALA A 118 -7.59 7.46 -11.50
N GLY A 119 -8.38 8.47 -11.85
CA GLY A 119 -9.80 8.59 -11.49
C GLY A 119 -10.75 7.71 -12.30
N ARG A 120 -10.25 6.78 -13.10
CA ARG A 120 -11.08 5.80 -13.84
C ARG A 120 -10.50 4.39 -13.70
N SER A 121 -11.38 3.40 -13.62
CA SER A 121 -11.01 1.98 -13.55
C SER A 121 -10.26 1.53 -14.80
N PHE A 122 -9.30 0.61 -14.65
CA PHE A 122 -8.67 -0.06 -15.79
C PHE A 122 -9.63 -1.08 -16.40
N GLY A 123 -9.77 -1.03 -17.73
CA GLY A 123 -10.58 -1.98 -18.50
C GLY A 123 -9.86 -3.29 -18.79
N ASP A 124 -10.63 -4.32 -19.16
CA ASP A 124 -10.08 -5.61 -19.59
C ASP A 124 -9.17 -5.43 -20.80
N GLY A 125 -7.94 -5.94 -20.70
CA GLY A 125 -6.96 -5.85 -21.78
C GLY A 125 -6.35 -4.46 -22.00
N GLU A 126 -6.70 -3.46 -21.17
CA GLU A 126 -6.01 -2.18 -21.16
C GLU A 126 -4.59 -2.36 -20.63
N GLN A 127 -3.63 -1.58 -21.16
CA GLN A 127 -2.29 -1.53 -20.58
C GLN A 127 -2.38 -1.11 -19.10
N PRO A 128 -1.68 -1.79 -18.19
CA PRO A 128 -1.81 -1.56 -16.75
C PRO A 128 -1.15 -0.26 -16.26
N LEU A 129 -0.73 0.57 -17.19
CA LEU A 129 -0.12 1.88 -16.99
C LEU A 129 -0.82 2.90 -17.89
N ARG A 130 -1.18 4.04 -17.33
CA ARG A 130 -1.53 5.26 -18.05
C ARG A 130 -0.48 6.31 -17.72
N ALA A 131 -0.07 7.08 -18.71
CA ALA A 131 0.93 8.12 -18.51
C ALA A 131 0.54 9.41 -19.22
N GLY A 132 0.97 10.53 -18.64
CA GLY A 132 0.83 11.83 -19.24
C GLY A 132 2.02 12.72 -18.87
N PHE A 133 2.31 13.71 -19.73
CA PHE A 133 3.39 14.65 -19.55
C PHE A 133 2.86 16.08 -19.48
N VAL A 134 3.35 16.84 -18.50
CA VAL A 134 3.19 18.30 -18.50
C VAL A 134 4.37 18.91 -19.22
N VAL A 135 4.09 19.77 -20.19
CA VAL A 135 5.07 20.43 -21.05
C VAL A 135 4.97 21.94 -20.82
N SER A 136 6.14 22.58 -20.64
CA SER A 136 6.27 24.04 -20.57
C SER A 136 7.41 24.47 -21.47
N ASP A 137 7.18 25.45 -22.33
CA ASP A 137 8.18 25.96 -23.28
C ASP A 137 8.83 24.84 -24.13
N GLY A 138 8.06 23.86 -24.57
CA GLY A 138 8.50 22.72 -25.37
C GLY A 138 9.31 21.65 -24.61
N ALA A 139 9.46 21.77 -23.30
CA ALA A 139 10.14 20.80 -22.43
C ALA A 139 9.18 20.11 -21.48
N ALA A 140 9.33 18.80 -21.29
CA ALA A 140 8.60 18.06 -20.29
C ALA A 140 9.08 18.44 -18.88
N THR A 141 8.17 18.85 -18.03
CA THR A 141 8.41 19.26 -16.64
C THR A 141 7.99 18.21 -15.63
N HIS A 142 6.92 17.46 -15.93
CA HIS A 142 6.40 16.40 -15.07
C HIS A 142 5.95 15.20 -15.88
N VAL A 143 6.06 14.04 -15.26
CA VAL A 143 5.46 12.78 -15.70
C VAL A 143 4.43 12.37 -14.67
N ALA A 144 3.18 12.26 -15.11
CA ALA A 144 2.07 11.71 -14.32
C ALA A 144 1.84 10.25 -14.72
N LEU A 145 1.78 9.35 -13.76
CA LEU A 145 1.54 7.92 -13.95
C LEU A 145 0.36 7.47 -13.12
N ALA A 146 -0.54 6.69 -13.70
CA ALA A 146 -1.51 5.89 -12.97
C ALA A 146 -1.27 4.42 -13.30
N ILE A 147 -0.98 3.61 -12.28
CA ILE A 147 -0.63 2.19 -12.44
C ILE A 147 -1.74 1.35 -11.81
N SER A 148 -2.18 0.30 -12.51
CA SER A 148 -3.13 -0.66 -11.95
C SER A 148 -2.51 -1.35 -10.72
N HIS A 149 -3.23 -1.35 -9.60
CA HIS A 149 -2.74 -2.00 -8.39
C HIS A 149 -2.53 -3.52 -8.55
N VAL A 150 -3.17 -4.16 -9.51
CA VAL A 150 -2.90 -5.58 -9.80
C VAL A 150 -1.43 -5.81 -10.19
N VAL A 151 -0.81 -4.85 -10.89
CA VAL A 151 0.55 -4.99 -11.39
C VAL A 151 1.59 -4.17 -10.63
N ALA A 152 1.17 -3.30 -9.72
CA ALA A 152 2.10 -2.56 -8.87
C ALA A 152 1.46 -2.18 -7.54
N ASP A 153 2.03 -2.59 -6.44
CA ASP A 153 1.76 -1.97 -5.15
C ASP A 153 2.54 -0.66 -4.98
N TRP A 154 2.36 0.00 -3.83
CA TRP A 154 2.97 1.29 -3.54
C TRP A 154 4.50 1.28 -3.69
N ARG A 155 5.16 0.20 -3.23
CA ARG A 155 6.61 0.03 -3.35
C ARG A 155 7.07 -0.23 -4.77
N ALA A 156 6.31 -1.03 -5.53
CA ALA A 156 6.58 -1.26 -6.94
C ALA A 156 6.50 0.05 -7.75
N ALA A 157 5.50 0.89 -7.47
CA ALA A 157 5.37 2.20 -8.10
C ALA A 157 6.57 3.13 -7.78
N ASP A 158 7.10 3.06 -6.57
CA ASP A 158 8.32 3.81 -6.20
C ASP A 158 9.55 3.31 -6.99
N VAL A 159 9.65 1.99 -7.24
CA VAL A 159 10.68 1.42 -8.12
C VAL A 159 10.56 1.97 -9.55
N VAL A 160 9.35 2.02 -10.11
CA VAL A 160 9.10 2.58 -11.45
C VAL A 160 9.54 4.05 -11.52
N VAL A 161 9.16 4.86 -10.55
CA VAL A 161 9.53 6.29 -10.49
C VAL A 161 11.05 6.45 -10.31
N ARG A 162 11.68 5.65 -9.45
CA ARG A 162 13.13 5.65 -9.25
C ARG A 162 13.87 5.33 -10.54
N ASP A 163 13.46 4.27 -11.23
CA ASP A 163 14.12 3.81 -12.45
C ASP A 163 13.94 4.84 -13.58
N LEU A 164 12.75 5.41 -13.74
CA LEU A 164 12.53 6.51 -14.69
C LEU A 164 13.40 7.73 -14.37
N ARG A 165 13.48 8.12 -13.09
CA ARG A 165 14.36 9.23 -12.66
C ARG A 165 15.83 8.94 -12.96
N MET A 166 16.30 7.71 -12.74
CA MET A 166 17.68 7.30 -13.02
C MET A 166 17.99 7.36 -14.50
N LEU A 167 17.10 6.91 -15.38
CA LEU A 167 17.26 7.02 -16.84
C LEU A 167 17.32 8.48 -17.27
N LEU A 168 16.43 9.32 -16.75
CA LEU A 168 16.42 10.75 -17.05
C LEU A 168 17.69 11.47 -16.56
N LEU A 169 18.29 11.03 -15.46
CA LEU A 169 19.52 11.65 -14.91
C LEU A 169 20.81 11.12 -15.55
N ARG A 170 20.88 9.81 -15.78
CA ARG A 170 22.13 9.11 -16.12
C ARG A 170 22.12 8.43 -17.49
N GLY A 171 20.96 8.37 -18.14
CA GLY A 171 20.80 7.70 -19.44
C GLY A 171 20.84 6.18 -19.40
N ALA A 172 21.09 5.56 -18.23
CA ALA A 172 21.14 4.11 -18.08
C ALA A 172 20.93 3.66 -16.64
N ILE A 173 20.47 2.42 -16.48
CA ILE A 173 20.39 1.70 -15.20
C ILE A 173 21.33 0.49 -15.26
N ALA A 174 22.32 0.46 -14.37
CA ALA A 174 23.47 -0.45 -14.47
C ALA A 174 23.14 -1.95 -14.30
N ARG A 175 22.04 -2.31 -13.60
CA ARG A 175 21.71 -3.70 -13.30
C ARG A 175 20.25 -4.03 -13.64
N PRO A 176 19.99 -5.19 -14.27
CA PRO A 176 18.61 -5.69 -14.43
C PRO A 176 18.01 -6.02 -13.05
N PRO A 177 16.68 -6.07 -12.92
CA PRO A 177 16.04 -6.62 -11.72
C PRO A 177 16.49 -8.06 -11.46
N SER A 178 16.70 -8.41 -10.18
CA SER A 178 17.17 -9.75 -9.78
C SER A 178 16.14 -10.83 -10.02
N SER A 179 14.86 -10.48 -10.12
CA SER A 179 13.73 -11.36 -10.43
C SER A 179 12.66 -10.58 -11.16
N GLN A 180 11.81 -11.27 -11.89
CA GLN A 180 10.72 -10.72 -12.67
C GLN A 180 9.40 -11.43 -12.31
N LEU A 181 8.28 -10.87 -12.77
CA LEU A 181 6.95 -11.37 -12.43
C LEU A 181 6.74 -12.84 -12.80
N LEU A 182 7.15 -13.26 -14.00
CA LEU A 182 7.01 -14.67 -14.42
C LEU A 182 7.90 -15.63 -13.59
N ASP A 183 9.03 -15.14 -13.08
CA ASP A 183 9.90 -15.91 -12.19
C ASP A 183 9.27 -16.09 -10.82
N LEU A 184 8.67 -15.00 -10.28
CA LEU A 184 7.93 -15.01 -9.03
C LEU A 184 6.81 -16.06 -9.04
N VAL A 185 5.99 -16.10 -10.10
CA VAL A 185 4.86 -17.06 -10.18
C VAL A 185 5.37 -18.51 -10.13
N ARG A 186 6.50 -18.81 -10.82
CA ARG A 186 7.10 -20.15 -10.75
C ARG A 186 7.61 -20.48 -9.36
N GLU A 187 8.19 -19.51 -8.66
CA GLU A 187 8.69 -19.68 -7.29
C GLU A 187 7.54 -19.87 -6.31
N GLU A 188 6.46 -19.12 -6.42
CA GLU A 188 5.28 -19.25 -5.56
C GLU A 188 4.64 -20.64 -5.73
N LYS A 189 4.54 -21.14 -6.97
CA LYS A 189 4.05 -22.50 -7.25
C LYS A 189 4.93 -23.57 -6.61
N ALA A 190 6.24 -23.39 -6.60
CA ALA A 190 7.18 -24.28 -5.95
C ALA A 190 7.20 -24.15 -4.40
N ALA A 191 6.68 -23.05 -3.87
CA ALA A 191 6.68 -22.72 -2.44
C ALA A 191 5.37 -23.08 -1.72
N SER A 192 4.51 -23.94 -2.27
CA SER A 192 3.18 -24.30 -1.72
C SER A 192 3.23 -24.69 -0.25
N ALA A 193 4.19 -25.52 0.17
CA ALA A 193 4.36 -25.93 1.57
C ALA A 193 4.63 -24.75 2.54
N ARG A 194 5.20 -23.64 2.08
CA ARG A 194 5.33 -22.42 2.89
C ARG A 194 3.98 -21.72 3.03
N SER A 195 3.22 -21.63 1.95
CA SER A 195 1.86 -21.12 1.94
C SER A 195 0.96 -21.91 2.89
N ASP A 196 0.98 -23.24 2.81
CA ASP A 196 0.17 -24.12 3.65
C ASP A 196 0.45 -23.91 5.14
N ARG A 197 1.72 -23.78 5.51
CA ARG A 197 2.11 -23.46 6.91
C ARG A 197 1.61 -22.09 7.37
N ALA A 198 1.68 -21.09 6.50
CA ALA A 198 1.18 -19.75 6.82
C ALA A 198 -0.34 -19.79 7.04
N ILE A 199 -1.08 -20.47 6.15
CA ILE A 199 -2.54 -20.63 6.21
C ILE A 199 -2.95 -21.39 7.47
N ALA A 200 -2.28 -22.51 7.82
CA ALA A 200 -2.57 -23.26 9.04
C ALA A 200 -2.39 -22.42 10.31
N GLN A 201 -1.41 -21.53 10.33
CA GLN A 201 -1.20 -20.62 11.45
C GLN A 201 -2.25 -19.51 11.52
N TRP A 202 -2.71 -19.00 10.36
CA TRP A 202 -3.84 -18.10 10.29
C TRP A 202 -5.10 -18.78 10.82
N GLU A 203 -5.40 -20.00 10.37
CA GLU A 203 -6.54 -20.79 10.82
C GLU A 203 -6.55 -20.95 12.35
N ALA A 204 -5.43 -21.34 12.93
CA ALA A 204 -5.29 -21.50 14.38
C ALA A 204 -5.63 -20.20 15.15
N LEU A 205 -5.15 -19.03 14.66
CA LEU A 205 -5.45 -17.74 15.27
C LEU A 205 -6.92 -17.33 15.06
N LEU A 206 -7.45 -17.48 13.86
CA LEU A 206 -8.84 -17.11 13.55
C LEU A 206 -9.89 -17.91 14.32
N ARG A 207 -9.54 -19.09 14.82
CA ARG A 207 -10.41 -19.88 15.71
C ARG A 207 -10.51 -19.30 17.11
N THR A 208 -9.56 -18.46 17.54
CA THR A 208 -9.47 -17.90 18.90
C THR A 208 -9.82 -16.43 19.00
N VAL A 209 -9.68 -15.67 17.92
CA VAL A 209 -10.00 -14.23 17.93
C VAL A 209 -11.50 -13.97 17.77
N PRO A 210 -12.02 -12.78 18.14
CA PRO A 210 -13.37 -12.36 17.80
C PRO A 210 -13.64 -12.46 16.30
N SER A 211 -14.89 -12.66 15.90
CA SER A 211 -15.27 -12.73 14.48
C SER A 211 -14.99 -11.45 13.70
N GLY A 212 -14.98 -10.32 14.42
CA GLY A 212 -14.56 -9.00 13.93
C GLY A 212 -14.38 -8.06 15.11
N MET A 213 -13.53 -7.05 14.96
CA MET A 213 -13.27 -6.07 16.03
C MET A 213 -14.46 -5.14 16.27
N PHE A 214 -15.23 -4.85 15.25
CA PHE A 214 -16.42 -4.00 15.30
C PHE A 214 -17.66 -4.79 14.80
N PRO A 215 -18.20 -5.74 15.57
CA PRO A 215 -19.22 -6.66 15.07
C PRO A 215 -20.58 -6.01 14.84
N LYS A 216 -20.87 -4.87 15.50
CA LYS A 216 -22.15 -4.19 15.44
C LYS A 216 -22.00 -2.74 14.98
N ALA A 217 -22.99 -2.24 14.25
CA ALA A 217 -23.17 -0.82 14.04
C ALA A 217 -23.62 -0.15 15.35
N VAL A 218 -23.11 1.06 15.62
CA VAL A 218 -23.44 1.86 16.81
C VAL A 218 -24.30 3.08 16.47
N GLY A 219 -24.47 3.38 15.16
CA GLY A 219 -25.26 4.52 14.69
C GLY A 219 -25.60 4.42 13.20
N ALA A 220 -26.26 5.46 12.68
CA ALA A 220 -26.63 5.55 11.26
C ALA A 220 -25.43 5.80 10.34
N GLY A 221 -24.33 6.32 10.89
CA GLY A 221 -23.17 6.74 10.11
C GLY A 221 -23.36 8.07 9.39
N SER A 222 -22.29 8.54 8.74
CA SER A 222 -22.28 9.71 7.89
C SER A 222 -22.42 9.35 6.40
N THR A 223 -22.54 10.37 5.56
CA THR A 223 -22.48 10.23 4.10
C THR A 223 -21.35 11.14 3.60
N PRO A 224 -20.34 10.59 2.92
CA PRO A 224 -20.13 9.17 2.62
C PRO A 224 -19.89 8.31 3.87
N ARG A 225 -20.14 7.00 3.76
CA ARG A 225 -20.13 6.03 4.87
C ARG A 225 -18.80 5.93 5.60
N TYR A 226 -17.69 5.98 4.85
CA TYR A 226 -16.35 5.93 5.42
C TYR A 226 -15.78 7.33 5.51
N ALA A 227 -15.57 7.81 6.74
CA ALA A 227 -14.83 9.04 6.99
C ALA A 227 -13.31 8.78 7.00
N ARG A 228 -12.54 9.83 6.75
CA ARG A 228 -11.09 9.80 6.73
C ARG A 228 -10.54 11.01 7.46
N ALA A 229 -9.66 10.79 8.43
CA ALA A 229 -8.95 11.85 9.13
C ALA A 229 -7.45 11.56 9.16
N VAL A 230 -6.61 12.57 9.03
CA VAL A 230 -5.16 12.45 9.19
C VAL A 230 -4.70 13.34 10.35
N LEU A 231 -3.98 12.75 11.29
CA LEU A 231 -3.25 13.48 12.34
C LEU A 231 -1.81 13.67 11.90
N SER A 232 -1.40 14.91 11.65
CA SER A 232 -0.01 15.30 11.42
C SER A 232 0.61 15.63 12.77
N SER A 233 1.61 14.86 13.23
CA SER A 233 2.16 15.03 14.56
C SER A 233 3.68 14.89 14.64
N PRO A 234 4.42 15.99 14.78
CA PRO A 234 5.86 15.97 15.09
C PRO A 234 6.16 15.29 16.44
N ARG A 235 5.31 15.46 17.44
CA ARG A 235 5.48 14.88 18.78
C ARG A 235 5.35 13.36 18.76
N LEU A 236 4.32 12.85 18.07
CA LEU A 236 4.13 11.41 17.89
C LEU A 236 5.29 10.79 17.10
N ASN A 237 5.75 11.47 16.04
CA ASN A 237 6.92 11.05 15.28
C ASN A 237 8.15 10.91 16.17
N HIS A 238 8.47 11.95 16.94
CA HIS A 238 9.60 11.93 17.88
C HIS A 238 9.47 10.82 18.94
N ALA A 239 8.32 10.71 19.58
CA ALA A 239 8.06 9.71 20.61
C ALA A 239 8.16 8.27 20.08
N ALA A 240 7.62 8.01 18.88
CA ALA A 240 7.75 6.72 18.22
C ALA A 240 9.21 6.34 17.95
N HIS A 241 10.05 7.29 17.54
CA HIS A 241 11.49 7.07 17.36
C HIS A 241 12.23 6.85 18.70
N VAL A 242 11.85 7.55 19.79
CA VAL A 242 12.41 7.34 21.13
C VAL A 242 12.13 5.91 21.60
N LEU A 243 10.88 5.46 21.53
CA LEU A 243 10.49 4.11 21.92
C LEU A 243 11.14 3.05 21.04
N ALA A 244 11.15 3.26 19.71
CA ALA A 244 11.79 2.36 18.76
C ALA A 244 13.27 2.11 19.11
N ARG A 245 14.03 3.17 19.38
CA ARG A 245 15.44 3.06 19.81
C ARG A 245 15.58 2.37 21.17
N ARG A 246 14.71 2.69 22.14
CA ARG A 246 14.76 2.12 23.50
C ARG A 246 14.47 0.62 23.50
N THR A 247 13.52 0.17 22.68
CA THR A 247 13.06 -1.23 22.65
C THR A 247 13.67 -2.08 21.53
N GLY A 248 14.44 -1.47 20.63
CA GLY A 248 15.07 -2.16 19.48
C GLY A 248 14.08 -2.60 18.38
N VAL A 249 12.92 -1.94 18.29
CA VAL A 249 11.90 -2.24 17.25
C VAL A 249 11.78 -1.09 16.25
N SER A 250 11.01 -1.28 15.19
CA SER A 250 10.72 -0.21 14.23
C SER A 250 9.64 0.75 14.74
N THR A 251 9.61 1.98 14.21
CA THR A 251 8.52 2.95 14.51
C THR A 251 7.16 2.42 14.06
N ALA A 252 7.11 1.65 12.97
CA ALA A 252 5.89 0.95 12.54
C ALA A 252 5.41 -0.06 13.58
N THR A 253 6.33 -0.82 14.19
CA THR A 253 6.00 -1.75 15.28
C THR A 253 5.46 -1.01 16.49
N VAL A 254 6.08 0.13 16.88
CA VAL A 254 5.57 0.97 17.98
C VAL A 254 4.11 1.36 17.76
N LEU A 255 3.80 1.88 16.56
CA LEU A 255 2.46 2.36 16.23
C LEU A 255 1.46 1.20 16.04
N LEU A 256 1.88 0.07 15.46
CA LEU A 256 1.03 -1.12 15.35
C LEU A 256 0.62 -1.65 16.73
N VAL A 257 1.57 -1.82 17.64
CA VAL A 257 1.28 -2.31 18.99
C VAL A 257 0.45 -1.29 19.76
N ALA A 258 0.79 -0.01 19.71
CA ALA A 258 0.06 1.05 20.40
C ALA A 258 -1.41 1.13 19.95
N VAL A 259 -1.68 1.14 18.63
CA VAL A 259 -3.06 1.15 18.13
C VAL A 259 -3.81 -0.12 18.49
N THR A 260 -3.14 -1.28 18.50
CA THR A 260 -3.77 -2.54 18.87
C THR A 260 -4.17 -2.56 20.35
N MET A 261 -3.33 -1.98 21.25
CA MET A 261 -3.69 -1.78 22.67
C MET A 261 -4.91 -0.88 22.83
N LEU A 262 -4.94 0.24 22.10
CA LEU A 262 -6.10 1.17 22.15
C LEU A 262 -7.36 0.56 21.54
N LEU A 263 -7.25 -0.23 20.46
CA LEU A 263 -8.38 -0.95 19.90
C LEU A 263 -8.94 -1.99 20.90
N ARG A 264 -8.07 -2.68 21.64
CA ARG A 264 -8.48 -3.62 22.67
C ARG A 264 -9.30 -2.91 23.77
N GLU A 265 -8.86 -1.74 24.23
CA GLU A 265 -9.60 -0.92 25.20
C GLU A 265 -10.93 -0.41 24.61
N LEU A 266 -10.91 0.10 23.38
CA LEU A 266 -12.07 0.65 22.69
C LEU A 266 -13.16 -0.40 22.46
N THR A 267 -12.77 -1.61 22.07
CA THR A 267 -13.72 -2.68 21.72
C THR A 267 -14.10 -3.56 22.90
N GLY A 268 -13.34 -3.53 23.99
CA GLY A 268 -13.55 -4.38 25.17
C GLY A 268 -13.25 -5.87 24.94
N HIS A 269 -12.67 -6.26 23.82
CA HIS A 269 -12.30 -7.65 23.57
C HIS A 269 -11.08 -8.06 24.39
N GLU A 270 -11.10 -9.29 24.93
CA GLU A 270 -9.92 -9.85 25.62
C GLU A 270 -8.73 -10.03 24.69
N VAL A 271 -8.99 -10.39 23.43
CA VAL A 271 -8.00 -10.49 22.35
C VAL A 271 -8.37 -9.54 21.22
N CYS A 272 -7.46 -8.65 20.87
CA CYS A 272 -7.59 -7.78 19.71
C CYS A 272 -6.82 -8.40 18.53
N ALA A 273 -7.36 -8.27 17.32
CA ALA A 273 -6.74 -8.74 16.10
C ALA A 273 -6.69 -7.62 15.06
N ILE A 274 -5.53 -7.38 14.48
CA ILE A 274 -5.31 -6.40 13.42
C ILE A 274 -4.51 -7.03 12.27
N THR A 275 -4.77 -6.60 11.05
CA THR A 275 -4.12 -7.13 9.86
C THR A 275 -3.13 -6.09 9.31
N PRO A 276 -1.82 -6.19 9.62
CA PRO A 276 -0.81 -5.39 8.94
C PRO A 276 -0.73 -5.78 7.46
N ILE A 277 -0.71 -4.78 6.59
CA ILE A 277 -0.45 -4.96 5.15
C ILE A 277 1.06 -5.02 4.97
N VAL A 278 1.55 -6.18 4.53
CA VAL A 278 2.98 -6.48 4.45
C VAL A 278 3.45 -6.44 3.01
N HIS A 279 4.44 -5.62 2.72
CA HIS A 279 4.95 -5.41 1.35
C HIS A 279 5.75 -6.59 0.76
N ASN A 280 6.13 -7.60 1.57
CA ASN A 280 6.83 -8.83 1.17
C ASN A 280 8.15 -8.65 0.37
N ARG A 281 8.83 -7.50 0.53
CA ARG A 281 10.12 -7.19 -0.11
C ARG A 281 11.25 -7.22 0.91
N PHE A 282 11.57 -8.40 1.41
CA PHE A 282 12.56 -8.58 2.48
C PHE A 282 13.92 -9.08 1.99
N ASP A 283 14.06 -9.36 0.70
CA ASP A 283 15.28 -9.87 0.09
C ASP A 283 15.62 -9.14 -1.22
N ASP A 284 16.81 -9.38 -1.75
CA ASP A 284 17.30 -8.73 -2.97
C ASP A 284 16.50 -9.14 -4.23
N ARG A 285 15.83 -10.29 -4.21
CA ARG A 285 15.05 -10.78 -5.34
C ARG A 285 13.74 -10.03 -5.48
N THR A 286 13.13 -9.68 -4.36
CA THR A 286 11.82 -9.02 -4.31
C THR A 286 11.91 -7.50 -4.19
N ARG A 287 13.05 -6.96 -3.77
CA ARG A 287 13.26 -5.53 -3.51
C ARG A 287 12.85 -4.64 -4.66
N ASP A 288 13.30 -4.94 -5.87
CA ASP A 288 13.11 -4.15 -7.09
C ASP A 288 12.06 -4.75 -8.05
N LEU A 289 11.31 -5.73 -7.58
CA LEU A 289 10.30 -6.41 -8.38
C LEU A 289 9.06 -5.52 -8.56
N VAL A 290 8.69 -5.25 -9.80
CA VAL A 290 7.48 -4.50 -10.14
C VAL A 290 6.31 -5.45 -10.31
N THR A 291 5.56 -5.62 -9.24
CA THR A 291 4.26 -6.30 -9.16
C THR A 291 3.63 -6.03 -7.80
N SER A 292 2.36 -6.40 -7.59
CA SER A 292 1.77 -6.42 -6.26
C SER A 292 2.24 -7.64 -5.47
N LEU A 293 2.97 -7.39 -4.38
CA LEU A 293 3.45 -8.40 -3.43
C LEU A 293 2.77 -8.28 -2.07
N ASN A 294 2.08 -7.18 -1.81
CA ASN A 294 1.47 -6.94 -0.51
C ASN A 294 0.35 -7.95 -0.24
N GLN A 295 0.41 -8.54 0.95
CA GLN A 295 -0.63 -9.40 1.50
C GLN A 295 -0.81 -9.10 3.00
N LEU A 296 -1.84 -9.67 3.60
CA LEU A 296 -2.19 -9.43 4.99
C LEU A 296 -1.38 -10.32 5.93
N GLY A 297 -0.82 -9.74 6.98
CA GLY A 297 -0.42 -10.45 8.18
C GLY A 297 -1.56 -10.46 9.20
N LEU A 298 -1.48 -11.30 10.22
CA LEU A 298 -2.37 -11.27 11.37
C LEU A 298 -1.56 -11.12 12.64
N PHE A 299 -1.72 -9.97 13.29
CA PHE A 299 -1.19 -9.70 14.63
C PHE A 299 -2.35 -9.76 15.64
N THR A 300 -2.15 -10.48 16.71
CA THR A 300 -3.13 -10.62 17.81
C THR A 300 -2.49 -10.20 19.11
N LEU A 301 -3.23 -9.48 19.95
CA LEU A 301 -2.78 -8.99 21.23
C LEU A 301 -3.83 -9.36 22.32
N GLY A 302 -3.40 -10.11 23.31
CA GLY A 302 -4.17 -10.44 24.49
C GLY A 302 -3.93 -9.47 25.66
N SER A 303 -3.61 -10.01 26.85
CA SER A 303 -3.21 -9.19 27.99
C SER A 303 -1.89 -8.45 27.70
N CYS A 304 -1.81 -7.20 28.14
CA CYS A 304 -0.63 -6.37 27.94
C CYS A 304 -0.32 -5.54 29.19
N GLY A 305 0.97 -5.23 29.38
CA GLY A 305 1.46 -4.31 30.41
C GLY A 305 1.55 -2.88 29.88
N SER A 306 2.57 -2.14 30.28
CA SER A 306 2.91 -0.84 29.68
C SER A 306 3.27 -1.00 28.19
N LEU A 307 3.20 0.08 27.43
CA LEU A 307 3.59 0.02 26.00
C LEU A 307 5.03 -0.48 25.82
N GLY A 308 5.97 -0.02 26.65
CA GLY A 308 7.37 -0.44 26.56
C GLY A 308 7.56 -1.94 26.79
N GLU A 309 6.94 -2.50 27.81
CA GLU A 309 6.96 -3.95 28.09
C GLU A 309 6.31 -4.75 26.98
N THR A 310 5.15 -4.29 26.49
CA THR A 310 4.41 -4.95 25.42
C THR A 310 5.18 -4.93 24.09
N LEU A 311 5.90 -3.85 23.79
CA LEU A 311 6.75 -3.79 22.60
C LEU A 311 7.83 -4.87 22.62
N VAL A 312 8.44 -5.12 23.76
CA VAL A 312 9.50 -6.14 23.90
C VAL A 312 8.90 -7.56 23.86
N SER A 313 7.84 -7.81 24.62
CA SER A 313 7.21 -9.13 24.71
C SER A 313 6.54 -9.58 23.41
N GLU A 314 5.88 -8.66 22.69
CA GLU A 314 5.11 -8.96 21.49
C GLU A 314 5.88 -8.82 20.17
N TYR A 315 7.11 -8.30 20.20
CA TYR A 315 7.93 -8.17 18.99
C TYR A 315 8.09 -9.49 18.18
N PRO A 316 8.31 -10.65 18.81
CA PRO A 316 8.33 -11.91 18.07
C PRO A 316 7.02 -12.22 17.36
N ALA A 317 5.86 -11.89 17.96
CA ALA A 317 4.54 -12.08 17.36
C ALA A 317 4.32 -11.14 16.18
N VAL A 318 4.75 -9.87 16.27
CA VAL A 318 4.73 -8.92 15.16
C VAL A 318 5.56 -9.44 13.98
N LEU A 319 6.80 -9.88 14.22
CA LEU A 319 7.65 -10.45 13.17
C LEU A 319 7.04 -11.73 12.57
N ALA A 320 6.42 -12.55 13.39
CA ALA A 320 5.73 -13.76 12.94
C ALA A 320 4.54 -13.41 12.04
N SER A 321 3.79 -12.36 12.34
CA SER A 321 2.68 -11.87 11.50
C SER A 321 3.16 -11.47 10.11
N TYR A 322 4.29 -10.78 10.01
CA TYR A 322 4.89 -10.40 8.73
C TYR A 322 5.40 -11.61 7.92
N ARG A 323 6.04 -12.57 8.57
CA ARG A 323 6.53 -13.81 7.90
C ARG A 323 5.41 -14.68 7.35
N ARG A 324 4.20 -14.59 7.91
CA ARG A 324 2.99 -15.33 7.51
C ARG A 324 2.16 -14.60 6.45
N ALA A 325 2.58 -13.43 6.03
CA ALA A 325 1.88 -12.60 5.05
C ALA A 325 2.25 -12.95 3.59
N ARG A 326 2.60 -14.21 3.30
CA ARG A 326 2.85 -14.69 1.94
C ARG A 326 2.27 -16.08 1.77
N PHE A 327 1.12 -16.16 1.10
CA PHE A 327 0.33 -17.38 0.95
C PHE A 327 -0.49 -17.35 -0.35
N ASP A 328 -0.90 -18.53 -0.81
CA ASP A 328 -1.84 -18.68 -1.92
C ASP A 328 -3.21 -18.11 -1.49
N THR A 329 -3.67 -17.07 -2.20
CA THR A 329 -4.92 -16.37 -1.89
C THR A 329 -6.13 -17.30 -2.00
N ARG A 330 -6.20 -18.18 -3.02
CA ARG A 330 -7.32 -19.15 -3.16
C ARG A 330 -7.42 -20.09 -1.97
N ALA A 331 -6.28 -20.65 -1.56
CA ALA A 331 -6.24 -21.56 -0.42
C ALA A 331 -6.56 -20.84 0.90
N PHE A 332 -6.16 -19.57 1.00
CA PHE A 332 -6.48 -18.71 2.14
C PHE A 332 -7.98 -18.44 2.21
N ASP A 333 -8.64 -18.05 1.10
CA ASP A 333 -10.08 -17.77 1.07
C ASP A 333 -10.90 -19.03 1.41
N ALA A 334 -10.52 -20.18 0.85
CA ALA A 334 -11.14 -21.46 1.22
C ALA A 334 -10.97 -21.80 2.71
N MET A 335 -9.87 -21.39 3.35
CA MET A 335 -9.68 -21.53 4.80
C MET A 335 -10.60 -20.58 5.57
N ILE A 336 -10.72 -19.32 5.15
CA ILE A 336 -11.64 -18.34 5.77
C ILE A 336 -13.08 -18.84 5.71
N ASP A 337 -13.53 -19.35 4.56
CA ASP A 337 -14.87 -19.90 4.39
C ASP A 337 -15.12 -21.08 5.33
N ARG A 338 -14.16 -22.00 5.42
CA ARG A 338 -14.24 -23.16 6.31
C ARG A 338 -14.31 -22.74 7.80
N VAL A 339 -13.43 -21.83 8.23
CA VAL A 339 -13.44 -21.33 9.62
C VAL A 339 -14.74 -20.59 9.94
N SER A 340 -15.24 -19.80 9.00
CA SER A 340 -16.52 -19.09 9.15
C SER A 340 -17.70 -20.06 9.26
N ALA A 341 -17.74 -21.11 8.43
CA ALA A 341 -18.75 -22.15 8.49
C ALA A 341 -18.69 -22.92 9.82
N ASP A 342 -17.50 -23.35 10.26
CA ASP A 342 -17.29 -24.06 11.53
C ASP A 342 -17.72 -23.23 12.76
N ARG A 343 -17.53 -21.90 12.68
CA ARG A 343 -17.91 -20.96 13.75
C ARG A 343 -19.34 -20.43 13.64
N GLY A 344 -20.05 -20.70 12.54
CA GLY A 344 -21.40 -20.20 12.28
C GLY A 344 -21.47 -18.67 12.12
N VAL A 345 -20.34 -18.00 11.82
CA VAL A 345 -20.24 -16.54 11.69
C VAL A 345 -19.08 -16.17 10.76
N SER A 346 -19.26 -15.16 9.92
CA SER A 346 -18.17 -14.64 9.09
C SER A 346 -17.03 -14.12 9.96
N VAL A 347 -15.82 -14.62 9.72
CA VAL A 347 -14.63 -14.33 10.53
C VAL A 347 -13.61 -13.59 9.71
N PHE A 348 -13.46 -12.31 9.98
CA PHE A 348 -12.35 -11.50 9.49
C PHE A 348 -12.16 -10.29 10.41
N PRO A 349 -10.97 -10.00 10.92
CA PRO A 349 -10.75 -8.90 11.86
C PRO A 349 -11.18 -7.52 11.36
N SER A 350 -11.20 -7.30 10.06
CA SER A 350 -11.61 -6.06 9.37
C SER A 350 -10.93 -4.77 9.88
N CYS A 351 -9.77 -4.93 10.51
CA CYS A 351 -8.94 -3.83 11.00
C CYS A 351 -7.57 -3.91 10.32
N CYS A 352 -7.25 -2.94 9.48
CA CYS A 352 -6.00 -2.92 8.73
C CYS A 352 -5.00 -1.92 9.33
N PHE A 353 -3.72 -2.25 9.23
CA PHE A 353 -2.61 -1.36 9.50
C PHE A 353 -1.68 -1.31 8.29
N ASN A 354 -1.42 -0.14 7.74
CA ASN A 354 -0.66 0.02 6.49
C ASN A 354 0.47 1.04 6.65
N ASP A 355 1.72 0.64 6.53
CA ASP A 355 2.85 1.56 6.50
C ASP A 355 3.24 1.91 5.05
N LEU A 356 2.77 3.08 4.60
CA LEU A 356 3.01 3.61 3.26
C LEU A 356 4.30 4.45 3.17
N ARG A 357 5.01 4.65 4.26
CA ARG A 357 6.25 5.45 4.26
C ARG A 357 7.33 4.76 3.43
N PRO A 358 8.15 5.48 2.67
CA PRO A 358 9.18 4.90 1.78
C PRO A 358 10.30 4.16 2.52
N GLY A 359 10.35 4.24 3.83
CA GLY A 359 11.29 3.62 4.75
C GLY A 359 11.30 4.38 6.06
N GLU A 360 11.99 3.85 7.08
CA GLU A 360 12.31 4.64 8.25
C GLU A 360 13.37 5.67 7.88
N ASP A 361 13.12 6.94 8.18
CA ASP A 361 14.12 8.00 8.08
C ASP A 361 14.95 8.00 9.38
N PRO A 362 16.19 7.50 9.38
CA PRO A 362 17.01 7.44 10.59
C PRO A 362 17.28 8.82 11.20
N GLY A 363 17.20 9.88 10.39
CA GLY A 363 17.32 11.27 10.82
C GLY A 363 16.00 11.99 11.06
N GLY A 364 14.87 11.33 10.79
CA GLY A 364 13.53 11.95 10.73
C GLY A 364 12.83 12.17 12.08
N ALA A 365 13.53 11.96 13.22
CA ALA A 365 12.93 12.12 14.54
C ALA A 365 12.47 13.57 14.85
N GLY A 366 13.07 14.58 14.21
CA GLY A 366 12.81 15.99 14.53
C GLY A 366 13.04 16.28 16.03
N SER A 367 12.87 17.52 16.45
CA SER A 367 12.91 17.93 17.85
C SER A 367 11.67 17.51 18.65
N GLY A 368 10.60 17.11 17.96
CA GLY A 368 9.28 16.90 18.57
C GLY A 368 8.55 18.22 18.89
N ASP A 369 9.15 19.36 18.59
CA ASP A 369 8.54 20.67 18.76
C ASP A 369 7.59 20.91 17.58
N GLY A 370 6.37 21.21 17.87
CA GLY A 370 5.33 21.52 16.89
C GLY A 370 3.96 21.05 17.35
N GLU A 371 2.97 21.79 16.92
CA GLU A 371 1.57 21.44 17.19
C GLU A 371 1.14 20.31 16.27
N SER A 372 0.29 19.45 16.78
CA SER A 372 -0.35 18.42 16.00
C SER A 372 -1.63 18.95 15.37
N GLU A 373 -1.85 18.60 14.12
CA GLU A 373 -2.99 19.06 13.34
C GLU A 373 -3.82 17.88 12.86
N LEU A 374 -5.11 17.90 13.14
CA LEU A 374 -6.09 16.94 12.63
C LEU A 374 -6.81 17.56 11.43
N GLU A 375 -6.79 16.85 10.31
CA GLU A 375 -7.43 17.26 9.07
C GLU A 375 -8.37 16.14 8.57
N TRP A 376 -9.62 16.51 8.22
CA TRP A 376 -10.56 15.61 7.59
C TRP A 376 -10.35 15.62 6.08
N LEU A 377 -10.20 14.42 5.51
CA LEU A 377 -10.06 14.20 4.09
C LEU A 377 -11.41 13.82 3.46
N PRO A 378 -11.57 13.94 2.14
CA PRO A 378 -12.76 13.44 1.47
C PRO A 378 -13.02 11.98 1.83
N GLY A 379 -14.25 11.68 2.27
CA GLY A 379 -14.70 10.33 2.58
C GLY A 379 -14.99 9.50 1.33
N THR A 380 -15.39 8.24 1.53
CA THR A 380 -15.76 7.32 0.45
C THR A 380 -16.87 6.36 0.91
N ASP A 381 -17.65 5.83 -0.02
CA ASP A 381 -18.66 4.81 0.28
C ASP A 381 -18.13 3.37 0.17
N GLN A 382 -16.91 3.20 -0.36
CA GLN A 382 -16.30 1.90 -0.60
C GLN A 382 -14.96 1.75 0.13
N ARG A 383 -14.84 0.69 0.93
CA ARG A 383 -13.61 0.25 1.58
C ARG A 383 -13.68 -1.25 1.88
N SER A 384 -12.53 -1.91 1.84
CA SER A 384 -12.40 -3.33 2.16
C SER A 384 -12.36 -3.63 3.66
N CYS A 385 -12.02 -2.64 4.50
CA CYS A 385 -11.92 -2.78 5.96
C CYS A 385 -12.81 -1.77 6.66
N TYR A 386 -13.40 -2.15 7.78
CA TYR A 386 -14.18 -1.22 8.63
C TYR A 386 -13.30 -0.20 9.37
N PHE A 387 -12.04 -0.53 9.55
CA PHE A 387 -11.03 0.29 10.19
C PHE A 387 -9.70 0.11 9.46
N CYS A 388 -9.07 1.19 9.04
CA CYS A 388 -7.75 1.15 8.42
C CYS A 388 -6.92 2.32 8.94
N LEU A 389 -5.82 2.02 9.63
CA LEU A 389 -4.85 3.02 10.06
C LEU A 389 -3.64 2.95 9.15
N ALA A 390 -3.35 4.06 8.45
CA ALA A 390 -2.22 4.16 7.55
C ALA A 390 -1.18 5.16 8.08
N LEU A 391 0.09 4.80 7.94
CA LEU A 391 1.22 5.69 8.22
C LEU A 391 1.73 6.26 6.91
N MET A 392 1.92 7.55 6.86
CA MET A 392 2.42 8.24 5.67
C MET A 392 3.29 9.45 6.05
N ARG A 393 3.95 10.02 5.07
CA ARG A 393 4.56 11.34 5.22
C ARG A 393 3.50 12.40 4.90
N TRP A 394 3.23 13.29 5.85
CA TRP A 394 2.22 14.33 5.69
C TRP A 394 2.76 15.66 6.23
N LYS A 395 2.69 16.72 5.43
CA LYS A 395 3.19 18.06 5.80
C LYS A 395 4.62 18.05 6.41
N GLY A 396 5.49 17.16 5.87
CA GLY A 396 6.89 17.05 6.28
C GLY A 396 7.16 16.23 7.55
N THR A 397 6.13 15.69 8.20
CA THR A 397 6.25 14.83 9.39
C THR A 397 5.50 13.51 9.24
N LEU A 398 5.31 12.78 10.35
CA LEU A 398 4.45 11.60 10.40
C LEU A 398 2.98 12.03 10.30
N GLY A 399 2.29 11.51 9.30
CA GLY A 399 0.84 11.50 9.20
C GLY A 399 0.31 10.13 9.59
N VAL A 400 -0.67 10.11 10.49
CA VAL A 400 -1.45 8.92 10.83
C VAL A 400 -2.85 9.10 10.29
N GLU A 401 -3.16 8.47 9.17
CA GLU A 401 -4.51 8.47 8.59
C GLU A 401 -5.35 7.36 9.21
N LEU A 402 -6.52 7.69 9.70
CA LEU A 402 -7.55 6.74 10.07
C LEU A 402 -8.71 6.85 9.09
N SER A 403 -9.05 5.74 8.44
CA SER A 403 -10.27 5.58 7.67
C SER A 403 -11.16 4.56 8.36
N ALA A 404 -12.43 4.92 8.64
CA ALA A 404 -13.33 4.00 9.33
C ALA A 404 -14.79 4.12 8.84
N ASP A 405 -15.50 3.00 8.96
CA ASP A 405 -16.95 2.91 8.78
C ASP A 405 -17.64 3.67 9.92
N THR A 406 -18.24 4.81 9.61
CA THR A 406 -18.87 5.70 10.60
C THR A 406 -20.12 5.10 11.26
N THR A 407 -20.69 4.03 10.69
CA THR A 407 -21.74 3.26 11.37
C THR A 407 -21.20 2.48 12.58
N ARG A 408 -19.87 2.21 12.62
CA ARG A 408 -19.18 1.40 13.64
C ARG A 408 -18.24 2.20 14.52
N LEU A 409 -17.59 3.20 13.94
CA LEU A 409 -16.71 4.15 14.63
C LEU A 409 -17.05 5.57 14.16
N PRO A 410 -17.87 6.32 14.88
CA PRO A 410 -18.25 7.68 14.54
C PRO A 410 -17.07 8.64 14.46
N GLU A 411 -17.18 9.71 13.69
CA GLU A 411 -16.12 10.70 13.47
C GLU A 411 -15.51 11.26 14.77
N GLY A 412 -16.36 11.54 15.79
CA GLY A 412 -15.85 11.99 17.07
C GLY A 412 -14.94 10.98 17.77
N GLU A 413 -15.26 9.69 17.67
CA GLU A 413 -14.44 8.61 18.20
C GLU A 413 -13.15 8.40 17.37
N MET A 414 -13.20 8.63 16.05
CA MET A 414 -12.02 8.58 15.19
C MET A 414 -11.02 9.67 15.61
N ALA A 415 -11.48 10.90 15.77
CA ALA A 415 -10.64 12.01 16.22
C ALA A 415 -10.06 11.76 17.62
N ALA A 416 -10.90 11.29 18.54
CA ALA A 416 -10.49 10.94 19.92
C ALA A 416 -9.43 9.83 19.90
N LEU A 417 -9.59 8.79 19.09
CA LEU A 417 -8.61 7.69 18.97
C LEU A 417 -7.25 8.17 18.45
N LEU A 418 -7.23 9.03 17.44
CA LEU A 418 -5.98 9.60 16.91
C LEU A 418 -5.24 10.43 17.96
N HIS A 419 -5.93 11.29 18.70
CA HIS A 419 -5.34 12.07 19.80
C HIS A 419 -4.92 11.18 20.98
N ARG A 420 -5.69 10.13 21.29
CA ARG A 420 -5.30 9.15 22.33
C ARG A 420 -4.05 8.39 21.91
N LEU A 421 -3.92 8.00 20.62
CA LEU A 421 -2.71 7.34 20.12
C LEU A 421 -1.48 8.23 20.29
N GLU A 422 -1.59 9.50 19.95
CA GLU A 422 -0.52 10.46 20.18
C GLU A 422 -0.17 10.55 21.67
N SER A 423 -1.14 10.84 22.53
CA SER A 423 -0.93 11.02 23.96
C SER A 423 -0.37 9.77 24.63
N PHE A 424 -0.83 8.59 24.22
CA PHE A 424 -0.39 7.29 24.73
C PHE A 424 1.08 7.02 24.39
N VAL A 425 1.49 7.23 23.13
CA VAL A 425 2.87 7.00 22.69
C VAL A 425 3.82 8.05 23.26
N VAL A 426 3.40 9.32 23.31
CA VAL A 426 4.20 10.42 23.92
C VAL A 426 4.40 10.17 25.41
N GLY A 427 3.33 9.81 26.15
CA GLY A 427 3.42 9.49 27.57
C GLY A 427 4.36 8.31 27.86
N ALA A 428 4.28 7.23 27.06
CA ALA A 428 5.18 6.08 27.18
C ALA A 428 6.65 6.43 26.89
N ALA A 429 6.89 7.35 25.94
CA ALA A 429 8.25 7.79 25.63
C ALA A 429 8.90 8.63 26.77
N GLN A 430 8.08 9.34 27.54
CA GLN A 430 8.51 10.17 28.70
C GLN A 430 8.70 9.34 29.98
N SER A 431 8.04 8.18 30.09
CA SER A 431 8.17 7.30 31.25
C SER A 431 9.58 6.73 31.32
N PRO A 432 10.23 6.70 32.50
CA PRO A 432 11.49 5.96 32.67
C PRO A 432 11.27 4.46 32.44
N SER A 433 12.30 3.81 31.95
CA SER A 433 12.31 2.37 31.63
C SER A 433 12.20 1.52 32.88
#